data_f72e0b3c94e7d724e280baa8ed0a9c26
#
_entry.id   f72e0b3c94e7d724e280baa8ed0a9c26
#
_cell.length_a   1.000
_cell.length_b   1.000
_cell.length_c   1.000
_cell.angle_alpha   90.00
_cell.angle_beta   90.00
_cell.angle_gamma   90.00
#
_symmetry.space_group_name_H-M   'P 1'
#
loop_
_entity.id
_entity.type
_entity.pdbx_description
1 polymer ?
#
loop_
_entity_poly.entity_id
_entity_poly.type
_entity_poly.pdbx_seq_one_letter_code
_entity_poly.pdbx_strand_id
1 'polypeptide(L)'
;MNYLSYLFLVIIALLLMILYDLYAAFLLAATLLLVPLLALSLGYAARRSVSVTFSAPHRTHRGAAAEVCLTAKGRFLPLVSSLTATMAGKEYDSYETEKDETRFYFRVDTAHAGCITLPAPRLSWKDPFGLFHFQKDAKAATLLVLPRPMGDYAHTLKSLLRLSGSEEVEYFGATPYQPGDSPRLINWKVTARTEDVYVRDRMPADDARLILAADYEEDDALRDLLADALLSCGLALTAARMPFRFAWMTIHGEEIITSVKDKAGWEEAVATFLREGGGDTLKTSHLSPYIPICYLTGNPTPAISPVLHPSIWCVRDAKGAALSGKAAIARALGGEA
;
A
#
# COMPACT_ATOMS: atom_id res chain seq x y z
N MET A 1 -24.07 24.39 26.84
CA MET A 1 -24.36 24.63 28.27
C MET A 1 -23.66 23.55 29.05
N ASN A 2 -22.93 23.86 30.12
CA ASN A 2 -22.25 22.81 30.89
C ASN A 2 -23.29 22.07 31.76
N TYR A 3 -23.15 20.77 31.93
CA TYR A 3 -24.01 19.93 32.78
C TYR A 3 -24.23 20.53 34.18
N LEU A 4 -23.19 21.09 34.77
CA LEU A 4 -23.22 21.78 36.08
C LEU A 4 -24.17 23.01 36.06
N SER A 5 -24.10 23.83 35.01
CA SER A 5 -24.97 25.00 34.87
C SER A 5 -26.44 24.62 34.70
N TYR A 6 -26.69 23.52 34.00
CA TYR A 6 -28.03 22.96 33.83
C TYR A 6 -28.60 22.46 35.17
N LEU A 7 -27.81 21.66 35.92
CA LEU A 7 -28.19 21.13 37.21
C LEU A 7 -28.51 22.27 38.20
N PHE A 8 -27.68 23.33 38.21
CA PHE A 8 -27.90 24.52 39.05
C PHE A 8 -29.23 25.20 38.73
N LEU A 9 -29.56 25.33 37.45
CA LEU A 9 -30.82 25.92 36.96
C LEU A 9 -32.04 25.09 37.37
N VAL A 10 -31.94 23.76 37.30
CA VAL A 10 -32.98 22.84 37.78
C VAL A 10 -33.19 22.98 39.32
N ILE A 11 -32.10 23.06 40.07
CA ILE A 11 -32.16 23.24 41.54
C ILE A 11 -32.86 24.56 41.91
N ILE A 12 -32.51 25.65 41.21
CA ILE A 12 -33.16 26.95 41.44
C ILE A 12 -34.65 26.88 41.10
N ALA A 13 -35.03 26.25 40.01
CA ALA A 13 -36.44 26.10 39.60
C ALA A 13 -37.24 25.32 40.65
N LEU A 14 -36.68 24.23 41.16
CA LEU A 14 -37.30 23.42 42.23
C LEU A 14 -37.42 24.22 43.55
N LEU A 15 -36.40 25.00 43.89
CA LEU A 15 -36.38 25.83 45.06
C LEU A 15 -37.47 26.95 44.99
N LEU A 16 -37.57 27.60 43.83
CA LEU A 16 -38.63 28.60 43.60
C LEU A 16 -40.01 27.98 43.65
N MET A 17 -40.20 26.76 43.13
CA MET A 17 -41.47 26.02 43.22
C MET A 17 -41.87 25.76 44.68
N ILE A 18 -40.93 25.36 45.54
CA ILE A 18 -41.17 25.05 46.94
C ILE A 18 -41.42 26.31 47.77
N LEU A 19 -40.68 27.42 47.49
CA LEU A 19 -40.77 28.64 48.28
C LEU A 19 -42.03 29.50 47.96
N TYR A 20 -42.43 29.50 46.69
CA TYR A 20 -43.47 30.48 46.24
C TYR A 20 -44.79 29.88 45.81
N ASP A 21 -44.90 28.53 45.78
CA ASP A 21 -46.09 27.78 45.38
C ASP A 21 -46.79 28.31 44.12
N LEU A 22 -45.94 28.84 43.20
CA LEU A 22 -46.41 29.44 41.95
C LEU A 22 -46.54 28.40 40.87
N TYR A 23 -47.74 28.35 40.21
CA TYR A 23 -47.97 27.46 39.06
C TYR A 23 -46.94 27.61 37.94
N ALA A 24 -46.47 28.83 37.72
CA ALA A 24 -45.38 29.11 36.76
C ALA A 24 -44.06 28.45 37.13
N ALA A 25 -43.73 28.38 38.41
CA ALA A 25 -42.51 27.70 38.88
C ALA A 25 -42.62 26.18 38.70
N PHE A 26 -43.82 25.60 38.91
CA PHE A 26 -44.08 24.18 38.60
C PHE A 26 -43.90 23.88 37.11
N LEU A 27 -44.46 24.69 36.20
CA LEU A 27 -44.30 24.52 34.75
C LEU A 27 -42.83 24.64 34.32
N LEU A 28 -42.08 25.59 34.93
CA LEU A 28 -40.66 25.74 34.66
C LEU A 28 -39.89 24.49 35.10
N ALA A 29 -40.11 24.01 36.31
CA ALA A 29 -39.44 22.82 36.82
C ALA A 29 -39.78 21.57 35.97
N ALA A 30 -41.07 21.39 35.59
CA ALA A 30 -41.51 20.29 34.76
C ALA A 30 -40.87 20.33 33.36
N THR A 31 -40.82 21.51 32.71
CA THR A 31 -40.16 21.65 31.42
C THR A 31 -38.64 21.39 31.48
N LEU A 32 -37.96 21.88 32.52
CA LEU A 32 -36.55 21.60 32.74
C LEU A 32 -36.28 20.12 32.98
N LEU A 33 -37.16 19.38 33.68
CA LEU A 33 -37.02 17.95 33.86
C LEU A 33 -37.27 17.16 32.57
N LEU A 34 -38.09 17.66 31.67
CA LEU A 34 -38.46 17.00 30.41
C LEU A 34 -37.33 17.17 29.35
N VAL A 35 -36.57 18.26 29.38
CA VAL A 35 -35.50 18.57 28.42
C VAL A 35 -34.45 17.46 28.31
N PRO A 36 -33.85 16.91 29.40
CA PRO A 36 -32.88 15.84 29.26
C PRO A 36 -33.43 14.56 28.66
N LEU A 37 -34.70 14.24 28.92
CA LEU A 37 -35.37 13.09 28.31
C LEU A 37 -35.52 13.28 26.79
N LEU A 38 -35.91 14.48 26.36
CA LEU A 38 -35.98 14.83 24.93
C LEU A 38 -34.57 14.84 24.30
N ALA A 39 -33.58 15.44 24.96
CA ALA A 39 -32.19 15.46 24.52
C ALA A 39 -31.65 14.05 24.31
N LEU A 40 -31.89 13.15 25.27
CA LEU A 40 -31.44 11.75 25.22
C LEU A 40 -32.16 10.97 24.11
N SER A 41 -33.47 11.17 23.94
CA SER A 41 -34.26 10.53 22.89
C SER A 41 -33.82 10.97 21.48
N LEU A 42 -33.60 12.26 21.28
CA LEU A 42 -33.11 12.82 20.02
C LEU A 42 -31.67 12.37 19.73
N GLY A 43 -30.80 12.39 20.72
CA GLY A 43 -29.43 11.92 20.59
C GLY A 43 -29.34 10.43 20.25
N TYR A 44 -30.19 9.61 20.87
CA TYR A 44 -30.28 8.19 20.56
C TYR A 44 -30.84 7.94 19.16
N ALA A 45 -31.87 8.67 18.76
CA ALA A 45 -32.43 8.59 17.41
C ALA A 45 -31.37 9.02 16.36
N ALA A 46 -30.61 10.09 16.62
CA ALA A 46 -29.51 10.50 15.79
C ALA A 46 -28.44 9.38 15.67
N ARG A 47 -27.99 8.80 16.79
CA ARG A 47 -27.02 7.71 16.81
C ARG A 47 -27.47 6.50 15.98
N ARG A 48 -28.78 6.18 16.01
CA ARG A 48 -29.34 5.05 15.26
C ARG A 48 -29.46 5.36 13.77
N SER A 49 -29.78 6.59 13.41
CA SER A 49 -29.99 7.02 12.02
C SER A 49 -28.69 7.38 11.29
N VAL A 50 -27.64 7.82 12.03
CA VAL A 50 -26.36 8.22 11.42
C VAL A 50 -25.62 6.98 10.92
N SER A 51 -25.34 6.95 9.61
CA SER A 51 -24.39 6.04 9.00
C SER A 51 -23.05 6.77 8.82
N VAL A 52 -21.97 6.10 9.19
CA VAL A 52 -20.61 6.64 9.06
C VAL A 52 -19.84 5.75 8.09
N THR A 53 -19.35 6.35 7.02
CA THR A 53 -18.52 5.66 6.02
C THR A 53 -17.18 6.36 5.91
N PHE A 54 -16.09 5.59 5.99
CA PHE A 54 -14.74 6.06 5.81
C PHE A 54 -14.24 5.59 4.46
N SER A 55 -13.89 6.53 3.59
CA SER A 55 -13.41 6.30 2.23
C SER A 55 -11.97 6.77 2.09
N ALA A 56 -11.11 5.88 1.66
CA ALA A 56 -9.74 6.17 1.29
C ALA A 56 -9.53 5.84 -0.20
N PRO A 57 -8.66 6.53 -0.92
CA PRO A 57 -8.25 6.11 -2.25
C PRO A 57 -7.59 4.72 -2.16
N HIS A 58 -7.89 3.84 -3.11
CA HIS A 58 -7.32 2.50 -3.10
C HIS A 58 -5.80 2.52 -3.26
N ARG A 59 -5.28 3.49 -4.02
CA ARG A 59 -3.85 3.63 -4.34
C ARG A 59 -3.45 5.10 -4.38
N THR A 60 -2.23 5.38 -3.95
CA THR A 60 -1.58 6.68 -4.07
C THR A 60 -0.08 6.47 -4.31
N HIS A 61 0.62 7.50 -4.77
CA HIS A 61 2.07 7.44 -4.92
C HIS A 61 2.78 8.04 -3.71
N ARG A 62 3.95 7.53 -3.40
CA ARG A 62 4.79 8.03 -2.32
C ARG A 62 5.04 9.53 -2.45
N GLY A 63 4.90 10.26 -1.34
CA GLY A 63 5.06 11.71 -1.26
C GLY A 63 3.94 12.53 -1.90
N ALA A 64 2.86 11.90 -2.37
CA ALA A 64 1.61 12.59 -2.71
C ALA A 64 0.75 12.70 -1.45
N ALA A 65 0.13 13.84 -1.19
CA ALA A 65 -0.82 13.95 -0.11
C ALA A 65 -2.07 13.10 -0.44
N ALA A 66 -2.34 12.07 0.36
CA ALA A 66 -3.55 11.30 0.23
C ALA A 66 -4.66 11.97 1.05
N GLU A 67 -5.75 12.31 0.37
CA GLU A 67 -6.94 12.84 1.00
C GLU A 67 -7.92 11.71 1.27
N VAL A 68 -8.26 11.49 2.54
CA VAL A 68 -9.24 10.50 2.97
C VAL A 68 -10.47 11.21 3.53
N CYS A 69 -11.65 10.65 3.28
CA CYS A 69 -12.90 11.30 3.61
C CYS A 69 -13.74 10.44 4.56
N LEU A 70 -14.17 11.04 5.69
CA LEU A 70 -15.18 10.49 6.57
C LEU A 70 -16.52 11.15 6.21
N THR A 71 -17.44 10.36 5.75
CA THR A 71 -18.80 10.81 5.40
C THR A 71 -19.78 10.35 6.45
N ALA A 72 -20.48 11.29 7.06
CA ALA A 72 -21.58 11.04 7.97
C ALA A 72 -22.91 11.38 7.27
N LYS A 73 -23.84 10.41 7.21
CA LYS A 73 -25.18 10.62 6.63
C LYS A 73 -26.24 10.29 7.67
N GLY A 74 -27.21 11.16 7.84
CA GLY A 74 -28.30 10.90 8.76
C GLY A 74 -29.34 12.01 8.83
N ARG A 75 -30.63 11.63 8.86
CA ARG A 75 -31.76 12.56 8.89
C ARG A 75 -31.74 13.55 10.07
N PHE A 76 -31.13 13.16 11.19
CA PHE A 76 -31.06 13.98 12.40
C PHE A 76 -29.71 14.69 12.58
N LEU A 77 -28.80 14.59 11.60
CA LEU A 77 -27.52 15.29 11.63
C LEU A 77 -27.65 16.82 11.75
N PRO A 78 -28.60 17.49 11.06
CA PRO A 78 -28.77 18.94 11.20
C PRO A 78 -29.24 19.39 12.60
N LEU A 79 -29.75 18.47 13.41
CA LEU A 79 -30.23 18.75 14.77
C LEU A 79 -29.16 18.57 15.86
N VAL A 80 -27.99 18.01 15.52
CA VAL A 80 -26.91 17.83 16.49
C VAL A 80 -26.02 19.07 16.56
N SER A 81 -25.44 19.31 17.72
CA SER A 81 -24.48 20.38 17.93
C SER A 81 -23.06 19.87 18.01
N SER A 82 -22.08 20.69 17.65
CA SER A 82 -20.63 20.39 17.72
C SER A 82 -20.24 19.02 17.19
N LEU A 83 -20.40 18.84 15.87
CA LEU A 83 -19.94 17.65 15.17
C LEU A 83 -18.43 17.72 14.96
N THR A 84 -17.70 16.76 15.51
CA THR A 84 -16.24 16.65 15.39
C THR A 84 -15.84 15.26 14.95
N ALA A 85 -14.77 15.15 14.16
CA ALA A 85 -14.20 13.88 13.76
C ALA A 85 -12.77 13.76 14.32
N THR A 86 -12.46 12.63 14.93
CA THR A 86 -11.13 12.35 15.50
C THR A 86 -10.49 11.20 14.77
N MET A 87 -9.25 11.36 14.30
CA MET A 87 -8.44 10.29 13.71
C MET A 87 -7.01 10.38 14.24
N ALA A 88 -6.47 9.27 14.71
CA ALA A 88 -5.11 9.19 15.29
C ALA A 88 -4.84 10.24 16.39
N GLY A 89 -5.85 10.55 17.22
CA GLY A 89 -5.73 11.52 18.32
C GLY A 89 -5.79 13.00 17.90
N LYS A 90 -5.95 13.30 16.61
CA LYS A 90 -6.17 14.66 16.12
C LYS A 90 -7.65 14.91 15.89
N GLU A 91 -8.14 16.04 16.37
CA GLU A 91 -9.51 16.52 16.17
C GLU A 91 -9.59 17.39 14.91
N TYR A 92 -10.68 17.22 14.16
CA TYR A 92 -10.96 17.95 12.93
C TYR A 92 -12.38 18.52 13.00
N ASP A 93 -12.44 19.84 12.98
CA ASP A 93 -13.69 20.61 13.04
C ASP A 93 -14.14 21.12 11.66
N SER A 94 -13.24 21.08 10.68
CA SER A 94 -13.55 21.55 9.32
C SER A 94 -14.29 20.48 8.54
N TYR A 95 -15.49 20.81 8.11
CA TYR A 95 -16.35 19.91 7.34
C TYR A 95 -17.17 20.67 6.31
N GLU A 96 -17.52 19.94 5.24
CA GLU A 96 -18.52 20.39 4.29
C GLU A 96 -19.85 19.74 4.63
N THR A 97 -20.90 20.57 4.80
CA THR A 97 -22.25 20.05 5.06
C THR A 97 -23.15 20.32 3.87
N GLU A 98 -23.74 19.29 3.34
CA GLU A 98 -24.76 19.33 2.29
C GLU A 98 -25.99 18.57 2.76
N LYS A 99 -27.07 19.30 3.11
CA LYS A 99 -28.35 18.74 3.62
C LYS A 99 -28.16 17.73 4.77
N ASP A 100 -28.26 16.43 4.46
CA ASP A 100 -28.18 15.33 5.42
C ASP A 100 -26.82 14.63 5.43
N GLU A 101 -25.83 15.19 4.76
CA GLU A 101 -24.48 14.63 4.61
C GLU A 101 -23.43 15.62 5.09
N THR A 102 -22.51 15.14 5.91
CA THR A 102 -21.35 15.91 6.38
C THR A 102 -20.08 15.14 6.08
N ARG A 103 -19.11 15.82 5.48
CA ARG A 103 -17.82 15.24 5.05
C ARG A 103 -16.67 15.89 5.80
N PHE A 104 -15.78 15.07 6.34
CA PHE A 104 -14.53 15.47 6.96
C PHE A 104 -13.39 14.99 6.11
N TYR A 105 -12.45 15.88 5.78
CA TYR A 105 -11.27 15.55 4.98
C TYR A 105 -10.04 15.49 5.88
N PHE A 106 -9.30 14.38 5.78
CA PHE A 106 -8.05 14.18 6.48
C PHE A 106 -6.93 14.04 5.46
N ARG A 107 -5.80 14.66 5.75
CA ARG A 107 -4.57 14.43 4.98
C ARG A 107 -3.73 13.38 5.67
N VAL A 108 -3.40 12.34 4.93
CA VAL A 108 -2.52 11.25 5.38
C VAL A 108 -1.17 11.43 4.72
N ASP A 109 -0.13 11.35 5.51
CA ASP A 109 1.24 11.34 5.01
C ASP A 109 1.53 10.00 4.34
N THR A 110 2.11 10.07 3.15
CA THR A 110 2.49 8.92 2.33
C THR A 110 4.01 8.91 2.11
N ALA A 111 4.77 9.12 3.17
CA ALA A 111 6.23 9.19 3.13
C ALA A 111 6.85 7.89 2.62
N HIS A 112 6.27 6.74 2.99
CA HIS A 112 6.82 5.41 2.71
C HIS A 112 5.89 4.58 1.81
N ALA A 113 6.49 3.78 0.93
CA ALA A 113 5.77 2.81 0.10
C ALA A 113 5.33 1.60 0.94
N GLY A 114 4.14 1.07 0.65
CA GLY A 114 3.61 -0.09 1.35
C GLY A 114 2.11 0.02 1.63
N CYS A 115 1.59 -0.96 2.36
CA CYS A 115 0.19 -0.99 2.76
C CYS A 115 0.04 -0.34 4.14
N ILE A 116 -0.61 0.84 4.19
CA ILE A 116 -0.84 1.58 5.43
C ILE A 116 -2.25 1.28 5.92
N THR A 117 -2.37 0.78 7.14
CA THR A 117 -3.67 0.65 7.81
C THR A 117 -4.03 1.96 8.50
N LEU A 118 -5.06 2.61 8.00
CA LEU A 118 -5.57 3.84 8.59
C LEU A 118 -6.43 3.49 9.80
N PRO A 119 -6.17 4.11 10.96
CA PRO A 119 -6.98 3.87 12.16
C PRO A 119 -8.43 4.29 11.91
N ALA A 120 -9.35 3.58 12.53
CA ALA A 120 -10.77 3.88 12.47
C ALA A 120 -11.05 5.30 13.00
N PRO A 121 -11.56 6.22 12.17
CA PRO A 121 -11.93 7.54 12.65
C PRO A 121 -13.19 7.46 13.50
N ARG A 122 -13.26 8.32 14.50
CA ARG A 122 -14.38 8.45 15.43
C ARG A 122 -15.13 9.74 15.16
N LEU A 123 -16.43 9.64 14.93
CA LEU A 123 -17.33 10.76 14.85
C LEU A 123 -17.93 11.02 16.23
N SER A 124 -17.85 12.25 16.70
CA SER A 124 -18.36 12.70 17.99
C SER A 124 -19.34 13.86 17.79
N TRP A 125 -20.43 13.86 18.53
CA TRP A 125 -21.38 14.97 18.51
C TRP A 125 -22.07 15.13 19.86
N LYS A 126 -22.64 16.32 20.07
CA LYS A 126 -23.49 16.61 21.22
C LYS A 126 -24.95 16.71 20.79
N ASP A 127 -25.86 16.43 21.70
CA ASP A 127 -27.28 16.68 21.50
C ASP A 127 -27.52 18.21 21.32
N PRO A 128 -28.71 18.64 20.85
CA PRO A 128 -29.02 20.06 20.59
C PRO A 128 -28.83 20.97 21.82
N PHE A 129 -28.98 20.42 23.02
CA PHE A 129 -28.85 21.16 24.27
C PHE A 129 -27.44 21.09 24.86
N GLY A 130 -26.56 20.24 24.30
CA GLY A 130 -25.18 20.05 24.75
C GLY A 130 -25.05 19.30 26.08
N LEU A 131 -26.07 18.55 26.49
CA LEU A 131 -26.11 17.80 27.76
C LEU A 131 -25.46 16.43 27.63
N PHE A 132 -25.61 15.77 26.50
CA PHE A 132 -25.09 14.41 26.28
C PHE A 132 -24.13 14.39 25.09
N HIS A 133 -23.13 13.51 25.20
CA HIS A 133 -22.13 13.29 24.18
C HIS A 133 -22.29 11.90 23.57
N PHE A 134 -22.37 11.84 22.26
CA PHE A 134 -22.50 10.61 21.50
C PHE A 134 -21.29 10.39 20.60
N GLN A 135 -20.95 9.11 20.36
CA GLN A 135 -19.83 8.74 19.52
C GLN A 135 -20.22 7.58 18.62
N LYS A 136 -19.60 7.53 17.44
CA LYS A 136 -19.70 6.41 16.52
C LYS A 136 -18.39 6.22 15.77
N ASP A 137 -17.85 5.00 15.82
CA ASP A 137 -16.63 4.66 15.11
C ASP A 137 -16.94 4.21 13.68
N ALA A 138 -16.12 4.62 12.74
CA ALA A 138 -16.13 4.07 11.38
C ALA A 138 -15.28 2.78 11.32
N LYS A 139 -15.29 2.11 10.18
CA LYS A 139 -14.38 0.99 9.94
C LYS A 139 -13.00 1.52 9.55
N ALA A 140 -11.95 0.82 9.95
CA ALA A 140 -10.60 1.07 9.47
C ALA A 140 -10.54 0.87 7.95
N ALA A 141 -9.68 1.62 7.28
CA ALA A 141 -9.43 1.49 5.85
C ALA A 141 -7.94 1.21 5.61
N THR A 142 -7.64 0.61 4.47
CA THR A 142 -6.27 0.39 4.04
C THR A 142 -5.97 1.26 2.83
N LEU A 143 -4.78 1.86 2.83
CA LEU A 143 -4.26 2.69 1.74
C LEU A 143 -2.98 2.05 1.22
N LEU A 144 -2.93 1.75 -0.08
CA LEU A 144 -1.73 1.28 -0.73
C LEU A 144 -0.95 2.46 -1.30
N VAL A 145 0.27 2.65 -0.80
CA VAL A 145 1.21 3.67 -1.27
C VAL A 145 2.20 3.02 -2.23
N LEU A 146 2.10 3.38 -3.50
CA LEU A 146 2.98 2.88 -4.55
C LEU A 146 4.31 3.64 -4.56
N PRO A 147 5.42 2.95 -4.90
CA PRO A 147 6.72 3.57 -5.06
C PRO A 147 6.74 4.57 -6.23
N ARG A 148 7.82 5.35 -6.31
CA ARG A 148 8.06 6.26 -7.42
C ARG A 148 9.08 5.66 -8.38
N PRO A 149 8.83 5.70 -9.69
CA PRO A 149 9.84 5.27 -10.65
C PRO A 149 11.03 6.23 -10.59
N MET A 150 12.24 5.68 -10.64
CA MET A 150 13.51 6.41 -10.62
C MET A 150 14.14 6.39 -12.02
N GLY A 151 14.78 7.51 -12.39
CA GLY A 151 15.69 7.59 -13.53
C GLY A 151 15.05 7.41 -14.91
N ASP A 152 15.91 7.03 -15.87
CA ASP A 152 15.55 6.83 -17.27
C ASP A 152 15.39 5.35 -17.62
N TYR A 153 14.28 4.99 -18.26
CA TYR A 153 13.97 3.61 -18.63
C TYR A 153 14.99 2.99 -19.59
N ALA A 154 15.53 3.76 -20.53
CA ALA A 154 16.51 3.24 -21.49
C ALA A 154 17.82 2.90 -20.79
N HIS A 155 18.27 3.77 -19.87
CA HIS A 155 19.48 3.55 -19.08
C HIS A 155 19.28 2.36 -18.11
N THR A 156 18.14 2.29 -17.43
CA THR A 156 17.76 1.20 -16.53
C THR A 156 17.78 -0.14 -17.27
N LEU A 157 17.17 -0.20 -18.46
CA LEU A 157 17.12 -1.41 -19.28
C LEU A 157 18.54 -1.87 -19.66
N LYS A 158 19.39 -0.96 -20.15
CA LYS A 158 20.76 -1.27 -20.52
C LYS A 158 21.57 -1.81 -19.33
N SER A 159 21.45 -1.17 -18.17
CA SER A 159 22.12 -1.60 -16.95
C SER A 159 21.64 -2.99 -16.50
N LEU A 160 20.34 -3.21 -16.52
CA LEU A 160 19.70 -4.48 -16.14
C LEU A 160 20.18 -5.62 -17.06
N LEU A 161 20.13 -5.45 -18.38
CA LEU A 161 20.53 -6.46 -19.33
C LEU A 161 22.03 -6.78 -19.24
N ARG A 162 22.87 -5.75 -19.10
CA ARG A 162 24.32 -5.91 -18.94
C ARG A 162 24.68 -6.66 -17.66
N LEU A 163 24.09 -6.28 -16.53
CA LEU A 163 24.42 -6.84 -15.22
C LEU A 163 23.79 -8.22 -15.00
N SER A 164 22.68 -8.53 -15.63
CA SER A 164 22.07 -9.85 -15.57
C SER A 164 22.66 -10.87 -16.53
N GLY A 165 23.63 -10.46 -17.36
CA GLY A 165 24.21 -11.33 -18.38
C GLY A 165 23.29 -11.67 -19.55
N SER A 166 22.13 -11.02 -19.63
CA SER A 166 21.13 -11.31 -20.65
C SER A 166 21.51 -10.77 -22.05
N GLU A 167 22.57 -10.00 -22.17
CA GLU A 167 23.17 -9.64 -23.46
C GLU A 167 23.79 -10.87 -24.19
N GLU A 168 24.19 -11.89 -23.42
CA GLU A 168 24.79 -13.13 -23.93
C GLU A 168 23.77 -14.28 -24.13
N VAL A 169 22.50 -14.06 -23.81
CA VAL A 169 21.42 -15.08 -23.88
C VAL A 169 21.22 -15.69 -25.29
N GLU A 170 21.80 -15.12 -26.34
CA GLU A 170 21.88 -15.80 -27.64
C GLU A 170 22.68 -17.12 -27.61
N TYR A 171 23.48 -17.36 -26.55
CA TYR A 171 24.36 -18.53 -26.44
C TYR A 171 23.91 -19.60 -25.44
N PHE A 172 23.06 -19.27 -24.44
CA PHE A 172 22.69 -20.21 -23.38
C PHE A 172 21.59 -21.22 -23.72
N GLY A 173 21.00 -21.15 -24.89
CA GLY A 173 20.01 -22.11 -25.36
C GLY A 173 20.58 -23.13 -26.36
N ALA A 174 21.83 -23.54 -26.21
CA ALA A 174 22.46 -24.53 -27.08
C ALA A 174 22.98 -25.70 -26.24
N THR A 175 22.37 -26.86 -26.38
CA THR A 175 22.84 -28.12 -25.81
C THR A 175 23.63 -28.92 -26.84
N PRO A 176 24.66 -29.72 -26.41
CA PRO A 176 25.33 -30.62 -27.33
C PRO A 176 24.32 -31.53 -28.05
N TYR A 177 24.51 -31.70 -29.37
CA TYR A 177 23.64 -32.52 -30.21
C TYR A 177 23.67 -33.96 -29.68
N GLN A 178 22.49 -34.55 -29.54
CA GLN A 178 22.31 -35.97 -29.24
C GLN A 178 21.70 -36.71 -30.42
N PRO A 179 22.10 -37.98 -30.72
CA PRO A 179 21.47 -38.74 -31.77
C PRO A 179 19.97 -38.83 -31.56
N GLY A 180 19.20 -38.31 -32.53
CA GLY A 180 17.74 -38.18 -32.46
C GLY A 180 17.22 -36.75 -32.47
N ASP A 181 18.07 -35.75 -32.25
CA ASP A 181 17.69 -34.37 -32.36
C ASP A 181 17.46 -33.95 -33.82
N SER A 182 16.48 -33.04 -34.03
CA SER A 182 16.19 -32.56 -35.36
C SER A 182 17.33 -31.70 -35.92
N PRO A 183 17.88 -31.98 -37.10
CA PRO A 183 18.93 -31.18 -37.75
C PRO A 183 18.53 -29.71 -37.98
N ARG A 184 17.22 -29.41 -38.04
CA ARG A 184 16.70 -28.04 -38.16
C ARG A 184 16.94 -27.18 -36.92
N LEU A 185 17.22 -27.79 -35.80
CA LEU A 185 17.49 -27.11 -34.55
C LEU A 185 18.98 -26.83 -34.30
N ILE A 186 19.87 -27.25 -35.21
CA ILE A 186 21.31 -27.01 -35.08
C ILE A 186 21.59 -25.48 -35.08
N ASN A 187 22.30 -25.06 -34.05
CA ASN A 187 22.77 -23.69 -33.91
C ASN A 187 24.12 -23.52 -34.62
N TRP A 188 24.08 -23.33 -35.93
CA TRP A 188 25.27 -23.21 -36.74
C TRP A 188 26.27 -22.14 -36.28
N LYS A 189 25.80 -21.08 -35.63
CA LYS A 189 26.65 -19.98 -35.10
C LYS A 189 27.50 -20.44 -33.90
N VAL A 190 26.94 -21.27 -33.03
CA VAL A 190 27.66 -21.84 -31.88
C VAL A 190 28.54 -23.00 -32.35
N THR A 191 27.99 -23.90 -33.14
CA THR A 191 28.70 -25.04 -33.74
C THR A 191 29.97 -24.60 -34.49
N ALA A 192 29.94 -23.49 -35.23
CA ALA A 192 31.11 -22.97 -35.93
C ALA A 192 32.22 -22.41 -35.01
N ARG A 193 31.94 -22.19 -33.74
CA ARG A 193 32.90 -21.64 -32.76
C ARG A 193 33.44 -22.69 -31.81
N THR A 194 32.73 -23.76 -31.60
CA THR A 194 32.99 -24.75 -30.52
C THR A 194 33.51 -26.08 -31.06
N GLU A 195 33.58 -26.27 -32.38
CA GLU A 195 33.96 -27.51 -33.07
C GLU A 195 32.98 -28.69 -32.84
N ASP A 196 32.08 -28.58 -31.83
CA ASP A 196 31.03 -29.54 -31.51
C ASP A 196 29.67 -29.08 -32.05
N VAL A 197 28.79 -30.01 -32.41
CA VAL A 197 27.46 -29.72 -32.92
C VAL A 197 26.54 -29.39 -31.74
N TYR A 198 26.00 -28.16 -31.76
CA TYR A 198 25.03 -27.69 -30.78
C TYR A 198 23.64 -27.53 -31.38
N VAL A 199 22.63 -27.96 -30.63
CA VAL A 199 21.20 -27.81 -30.98
C VAL A 199 20.61 -26.67 -30.15
N ARG A 200 19.76 -25.87 -30.79
CA ARG A 200 18.96 -24.90 -30.05
C ARG A 200 18.03 -25.67 -29.12
N ASP A 201 18.21 -25.45 -27.83
CA ASP A 201 17.29 -26.00 -26.85
C ASP A 201 15.91 -25.45 -27.12
N ARG A 202 14.89 -26.33 -27.14
CA ARG A 202 13.51 -25.86 -27.15
C ARG A 202 13.26 -25.24 -25.78
N MET A 203 13.41 -23.92 -25.68
CA MET A 203 12.89 -23.25 -24.51
C MET A 203 11.47 -23.75 -24.27
N PRO A 204 11.14 -24.16 -23.04
CA PRO A 204 9.74 -24.38 -22.70
C PRO A 204 8.97 -23.15 -23.13
N ALA A 205 7.70 -23.29 -23.51
CA ALA A 205 6.83 -22.26 -24.11
C ALA A 205 6.62 -20.97 -23.26
N ASP A 206 7.55 -20.69 -22.40
CA ASP A 206 7.59 -19.59 -21.45
C ASP A 206 8.45 -18.46 -22.04
N ASP A 207 7.78 -17.46 -22.58
CA ASP A 207 8.39 -16.31 -23.25
C ASP A 207 9.24 -15.39 -22.34
N ALA A 208 9.40 -15.73 -21.06
CA ALA A 208 10.12 -14.87 -20.10
C ALA A 208 11.64 -14.88 -20.37
N ARG A 209 12.21 -13.71 -20.63
CA ARG A 209 13.64 -13.52 -20.89
C ARG A 209 14.45 -13.17 -19.63
N LEU A 210 13.79 -12.79 -18.54
CA LEU A 210 14.40 -12.39 -17.29
C LEU A 210 13.46 -12.72 -16.13
N ILE A 211 14.05 -13.04 -14.98
CA ILE A 211 13.34 -13.11 -13.70
C ILE A 211 13.78 -11.91 -12.87
N LEU A 212 12.85 -11.03 -12.52
CA LEU A 212 13.03 -10.09 -11.43
C LEU A 212 12.64 -10.78 -10.13
N ALA A 213 13.50 -10.74 -9.15
CA ALA A 213 13.21 -11.26 -7.82
C ALA A 213 13.44 -10.16 -6.79
N ALA A 214 12.64 -10.13 -5.74
CA ALA A 214 12.80 -9.13 -4.69
C ALA A 214 12.47 -9.72 -3.32
N ASP A 215 13.25 -9.31 -2.31
CA ASP A 215 12.92 -9.49 -0.91
C ASP A 215 12.06 -8.32 -0.41
N TYR A 216 11.19 -8.61 0.53
CA TYR A 216 10.45 -7.57 1.24
C TYR A 216 11.27 -7.10 2.45
N GLU A 217 11.48 -5.79 2.55
CA GLU A 217 12.21 -5.19 3.68
C GLU A 217 11.24 -4.54 4.67
N GLU A 218 11.46 -4.80 5.96
CA GLU A 218 10.67 -4.20 7.03
C GLU A 218 11.06 -2.75 7.31
N ASP A 219 12.34 -2.41 7.11
CA ASP A 219 12.83 -1.04 7.24
C ASP A 219 12.23 -0.15 6.15
N ASP A 220 11.50 0.89 6.55
CA ASP A 220 10.78 1.78 5.64
C ASP A 220 11.69 2.42 4.58
N ALA A 221 12.89 2.87 4.97
CA ALA A 221 13.80 3.56 4.06
C ALA A 221 14.44 2.60 3.05
N LEU A 222 14.73 1.37 3.47
CA LEU A 222 15.25 0.33 2.58
C LEU A 222 14.17 -0.19 1.65
N ARG A 223 12.97 -0.40 2.18
CA ARG A 223 11.79 -0.81 1.40
C ARG A 223 11.46 0.20 0.31
N ASP A 224 11.49 1.49 0.62
CA ASP A 224 11.25 2.55 -0.35
C ASP A 224 12.22 2.48 -1.53
N LEU A 225 13.50 2.34 -1.24
CA LEU A 225 14.53 2.30 -2.28
C LEU A 225 14.43 1.01 -3.12
N LEU A 226 14.20 -0.14 -2.49
CA LEU A 226 13.98 -1.41 -3.18
C LEU A 226 12.73 -1.36 -4.06
N ALA A 227 11.64 -0.83 -3.54
CA ALA A 227 10.37 -0.73 -4.27
C ALA A 227 10.49 0.24 -5.45
N ASP A 228 11.19 1.37 -5.28
CA ASP A 228 11.45 2.33 -6.37
C ASP A 228 12.32 1.69 -7.46
N ALA A 229 13.38 0.99 -7.07
CA ALA A 229 14.27 0.28 -8.00
C ALA A 229 13.50 -0.84 -8.73
N LEU A 230 12.73 -1.64 -8.00
CA LEU A 230 11.91 -2.72 -8.53
C LEU A 230 10.89 -2.19 -9.56
N LEU A 231 10.16 -1.13 -9.19
CA LEU A 231 9.19 -0.50 -10.09
C LEU A 231 9.88 -0.02 -11.38
N SER A 232 11.04 0.63 -11.25
CA SER A 232 11.81 1.18 -12.38
C SER A 232 12.30 0.08 -13.32
N CYS A 233 12.83 -1.03 -12.79
CA CYS A 233 13.27 -2.18 -13.56
C CYS A 233 12.14 -2.77 -14.39
N GLY A 234 10.99 -3.05 -13.77
CA GLY A 234 9.86 -3.63 -14.49
C GLY A 234 9.22 -2.68 -15.49
N LEU A 235 9.18 -1.36 -15.20
CA LEU A 235 8.72 -0.37 -16.18
C LEU A 235 9.65 -0.30 -17.39
N ALA A 236 10.96 -0.39 -17.19
CA ALA A 236 11.93 -0.43 -18.29
C ALA A 236 11.74 -1.67 -19.17
N LEU A 237 11.52 -2.84 -18.56
CA LEU A 237 11.25 -4.09 -19.29
C LEU A 237 9.92 -4.04 -20.06
N THR A 238 8.86 -3.53 -19.43
CA THR A 238 7.54 -3.40 -20.09
C THR A 238 7.57 -2.37 -21.22
N ALA A 239 8.30 -1.27 -21.06
CA ALA A 239 8.50 -0.28 -22.13
C ALA A 239 9.25 -0.87 -23.32
N ALA A 240 10.21 -1.76 -23.07
CA ALA A 240 10.94 -2.52 -24.11
C ALA A 240 10.14 -3.70 -24.69
N ARG A 241 8.93 -3.94 -24.21
CA ARG A 241 8.08 -5.09 -24.56
C ARG A 241 8.78 -6.44 -24.33
N MET A 242 9.61 -6.51 -23.29
CA MET A 242 10.27 -7.74 -22.89
C MET A 242 9.42 -8.45 -21.82
N PRO A 243 8.91 -9.64 -22.08
CA PRO A 243 8.19 -10.43 -21.09
C PRO A 243 9.18 -10.92 -20.03
N PHE A 244 8.77 -10.83 -18.77
CA PHE A 244 9.57 -11.27 -17.62
C PHE A 244 8.69 -11.88 -16.55
N ARG A 245 9.31 -12.58 -15.61
CA ARG A 245 8.64 -13.08 -14.41
C ARG A 245 9.07 -12.26 -13.21
N PHE A 246 8.15 -12.08 -12.28
CA PHE A 246 8.42 -11.49 -10.98
C PHE A 246 8.22 -12.53 -9.89
N ALA A 247 9.24 -12.69 -9.03
CA ALA A 247 9.27 -13.66 -7.95
C ALA A 247 9.50 -12.99 -6.60
N TRP A 248 8.68 -13.35 -5.59
CA TRP A 248 8.82 -12.87 -4.21
C TRP A 248 8.25 -13.88 -3.21
N MET A 249 8.55 -13.67 -1.91
CA MET A 249 7.96 -14.42 -0.81
C MET A 249 6.81 -13.65 -0.17
N THR A 250 5.73 -14.36 0.16
CA THR A 250 4.63 -13.82 0.95
C THR A 250 4.93 -13.88 2.44
N ILE A 251 4.16 -13.12 3.23
CA ILE A 251 4.19 -13.16 4.70
C ILE A 251 3.88 -14.57 5.27
N HIS A 252 3.24 -15.43 4.47
CA HIS A 252 2.94 -16.82 4.83
C HIS A 252 4.05 -17.80 4.43
N GLY A 253 5.16 -17.32 3.86
CA GLY A 253 6.28 -18.15 3.43
C GLY A 253 6.02 -18.92 2.13
N GLU A 254 5.06 -18.45 1.32
CA GLU A 254 4.76 -18.97 -0.01
C GLU A 254 5.53 -18.19 -1.07
N GLU A 255 6.16 -18.91 -2.00
CA GLU A 255 6.82 -18.31 -3.16
C GLU A 255 5.79 -18.03 -4.26
N ILE A 256 5.71 -16.76 -4.68
CA ILE A 256 4.85 -16.35 -5.79
C ILE A 256 5.71 -15.99 -6.98
N ILE A 257 5.37 -16.57 -8.15
CA ILE A 257 6.00 -16.27 -9.43
C ILE A 257 4.90 -15.82 -10.39
N THR A 258 4.93 -14.56 -10.82
CA THR A 258 3.93 -13.97 -11.72
C THR A 258 4.58 -13.59 -13.04
N SER A 259 3.95 -13.97 -14.17
CA SER A 259 4.38 -13.55 -15.50
C SER A 259 3.83 -12.15 -15.82
N VAL A 260 4.73 -11.24 -16.22
CA VAL A 260 4.40 -9.85 -16.53
C VAL A 260 4.62 -9.60 -18.02
N LYS A 261 3.60 -9.05 -18.68
CA LYS A 261 3.61 -8.75 -20.12
C LYS A 261 3.40 -7.27 -20.44
N ASP A 262 2.73 -6.56 -19.55
CA ASP A 262 2.35 -5.17 -19.76
C ASP A 262 2.53 -4.33 -18.47
N LYS A 263 2.41 -3.02 -18.64
CA LYS A 263 2.58 -2.05 -17.56
C LYS A 263 1.52 -2.23 -16.46
N ALA A 264 0.26 -2.49 -16.84
CA ALA A 264 -0.82 -2.63 -15.87
C ALA A 264 -0.63 -3.87 -15.00
N GLY A 265 -0.25 -5.00 -15.61
CA GLY A 265 0.10 -6.23 -14.90
C GLY A 265 1.30 -6.05 -13.97
N TRP A 266 2.28 -5.22 -14.38
CA TRP A 266 3.42 -4.90 -13.52
C TRP A 266 3.03 -4.08 -12.29
N GLU A 267 2.27 -3.00 -12.48
CA GLU A 267 1.79 -2.17 -11.36
C GLU A 267 0.93 -2.98 -10.38
N GLU A 268 0.13 -3.93 -10.88
CA GLU A 268 -0.64 -4.83 -10.02
C GLU A 268 0.24 -5.84 -9.27
N ALA A 269 1.26 -6.39 -9.93
CA ALA A 269 2.21 -7.30 -9.29
C ALA A 269 2.99 -6.60 -8.15
N VAL A 270 3.47 -5.36 -8.38
CA VAL A 270 4.11 -4.54 -7.35
C VAL A 270 3.13 -4.19 -6.22
N ALA A 271 1.88 -3.89 -6.56
CA ALA A 271 0.84 -3.63 -5.56
C ALA A 271 0.58 -4.84 -4.66
N THR A 272 0.54 -6.04 -5.23
CA THR A 272 0.39 -7.29 -4.50
C THR A 272 1.60 -7.60 -3.63
N PHE A 273 2.80 -7.42 -4.18
CA PHE A 273 4.05 -7.54 -3.42
C PHE A 273 4.10 -6.61 -2.19
N LEU A 274 3.70 -5.35 -2.33
CA LEU A 274 3.67 -4.40 -1.21
C LEU A 274 2.59 -4.72 -0.17
N ARG A 275 1.56 -5.45 -0.54
CA ARG A 275 0.46 -5.85 0.34
C ARG A 275 0.72 -7.15 1.08
N GLU A 276 1.33 -8.12 0.41
CA GLU A 276 1.44 -9.51 0.85
C GLU A 276 2.89 -9.98 1.05
N GLY A 277 3.87 -9.16 0.68
CA GLY A 277 5.30 -9.47 0.81
C GLY A 277 5.70 -9.72 2.26
N GLY A 278 6.55 -10.70 2.46
CA GLY A 278 7.09 -11.11 3.76
C GLY A 278 8.62 -11.01 3.83
N GLY A 279 9.15 -10.98 5.07
CA GLY A 279 10.58 -10.82 5.34
C GLY A 279 11.45 -12.06 5.09
N ASP A 280 10.88 -13.19 4.63
CA ASP A 280 11.63 -14.39 4.32
C ASP A 280 12.38 -14.26 3.00
N THR A 281 13.59 -14.82 2.94
CA THR A 281 14.39 -14.88 1.71
C THR A 281 13.74 -15.82 0.70
N LEU A 282 13.75 -15.44 -0.57
CA LEU A 282 13.19 -16.21 -1.67
C LEU A 282 13.77 -17.64 -1.73
N LYS A 283 12.89 -18.63 -1.79
CA LYS A 283 13.25 -20.04 -1.99
C LYS A 283 13.42 -20.30 -3.48
N THR A 284 14.65 -20.34 -3.94
CA THR A 284 14.99 -20.42 -5.37
C THR A 284 14.78 -21.79 -6.02
N SER A 285 14.11 -22.71 -5.34
CA SER A 285 13.95 -24.12 -5.80
C SER A 285 13.12 -24.28 -7.09
N HIS A 286 12.26 -23.31 -7.39
CA HIS A 286 11.37 -23.35 -8.57
C HIS A 286 11.82 -22.44 -9.71
N LEU A 287 12.95 -21.72 -9.54
CA LEU A 287 13.46 -20.84 -10.57
C LEU A 287 14.30 -21.65 -11.59
N SER A 288 14.10 -21.34 -12.86
CA SER A 288 14.87 -21.96 -13.93
C SER A 288 16.33 -21.46 -13.92
N PRO A 289 17.34 -22.35 -13.90
CA PRO A 289 18.74 -21.94 -13.96
C PRO A 289 19.14 -21.37 -15.33
N TYR A 290 18.29 -21.49 -16.34
CA TYR A 290 18.54 -21.02 -17.69
C TYR A 290 18.06 -19.61 -17.98
N ILE A 291 17.30 -19.02 -17.06
CA ILE A 291 16.78 -17.66 -17.23
C ILE A 291 17.58 -16.72 -16.30
N PRO A 292 18.18 -15.64 -16.83
CA PRO A 292 18.89 -14.67 -16.01
C PRO A 292 18.00 -14.12 -14.89
N ILE A 293 18.59 -13.99 -13.69
CA ILE A 293 17.88 -13.51 -12.51
C ILE A 293 18.50 -12.21 -12.05
N CYS A 294 17.70 -11.15 -11.96
CA CYS A 294 18.05 -9.93 -11.25
C CYS A 294 17.35 -9.92 -9.89
N TYR A 295 18.14 -9.98 -8.84
CA TYR A 295 17.66 -10.09 -7.47
C TYR A 295 17.91 -8.83 -6.66
N LEU A 296 16.83 -8.17 -6.27
CA LEU A 296 16.86 -6.95 -5.47
C LEU A 296 16.66 -7.33 -3.99
N THR A 297 17.61 -6.98 -3.14
CA THR A 297 17.56 -7.34 -1.73
C THR A 297 18.21 -6.28 -0.84
N GLY A 298 17.74 -6.18 0.40
CA GLY A 298 18.43 -5.44 1.47
C GLY A 298 19.39 -6.32 2.27
N ASN A 299 19.36 -7.64 2.06
CA ASN A 299 20.24 -8.57 2.76
C ASN A 299 21.63 -8.61 2.09
N PRO A 300 22.72 -8.30 2.80
CA PRO A 300 24.06 -8.35 2.24
C PRO A 300 24.57 -9.76 1.92
N THR A 301 23.91 -10.78 2.46
CA THR A 301 24.27 -12.21 2.27
C THR A 301 23.01 -13.02 1.99
N PRO A 302 22.35 -12.83 0.83
CA PRO A 302 21.14 -13.57 0.53
C PRO A 302 21.45 -15.05 0.31
N ALA A 303 20.62 -15.92 0.87
CA ALA A 303 20.76 -17.37 0.77
C ALA A 303 20.21 -17.89 -0.57
N ILE A 304 20.80 -17.47 -1.69
CA ILE A 304 20.40 -17.93 -3.02
C ILE A 304 21.35 -19.05 -3.46
N SER A 305 20.79 -20.05 -4.13
CA SER A 305 21.60 -21.13 -4.73
C SER A 305 22.60 -20.56 -5.74
N PRO A 306 23.91 -20.83 -5.58
CA PRO A 306 24.94 -20.34 -6.51
C PRO A 306 24.77 -20.89 -7.94
N VAL A 307 24.03 -21.99 -8.10
CA VAL A 307 23.73 -22.60 -9.41
C VAL A 307 22.90 -21.67 -10.32
N LEU A 308 22.15 -20.73 -9.73
CA LEU A 308 21.29 -19.82 -10.45
C LEU A 308 22.03 -18.58 -10.99
N HIS A 309 23.31 -18.36 -10.59
CA HIS A 309 24.11 -17.20 -10.99
C HIS A 309 23.35 -15.87 -10.98
N PRO A 310 22.65 -15.49 -9.90
CA PRO A 310 21.82 -14.30 -9.89
C PRO A 310 22.68 -13.03 -9.90
N SER A 311 22.23 -12.02 -10.65
CA SER A 311 22.75 -10.67 -10.53
C SER A 311 22.15 -10.00 -9.30
N ILE A 312 22.91 -9.93 -8.20
CA ILE A 312 22.43 -9.40 -6.92
C ILE A 312 22.58 -7.87 -6.88
N TRP A 313 21.50 -7.17 -6.67
CA TRP A 313 21.42 -5.73 -6.43
C TRP A 313 21.08 -5.49 -4.97
N CYS A 314 22.11 -5.24 -4.17
CA CYS A 314 21.91 -5.03 -2.73
C CYS A 314 21.88 -3.55 -2.39
N VAL A 315 20.87 -3.14 -1.64
CA VAL A 315 20.72 -1.74 -1.18
C VAL A 315 21.75 -1.39 -0.11
N ARG A 316 22.17 -2.37 0.70
CA ARG A 316 23.26 -2.24 1.66
C ARG A 316 24.60 -2.56 1.01
N ASP A 317 25.68 -2.17 1.66
CA ASP A 317 27.01 -2.56 1.19
C ASP A 317 27.20 -4.07 1.35
N ALA A 318 27.39 -4.76 0.22
CA ALA A 318 27.53 -6.21 0.17
C ALA A 318 28.71 -6.62 -0.70
N LYS A 319 29.56 -7.52 -0.19
CA LYS A 319 30.68 -8.09 -0.97
C LYS A 319 30.13 -9.13 -1.95
N GLY A 320 30.51 -9.01 -3.23
CA GLY A 320 30.09 -9.95 -4.28
C GLY A 320 28.75 -9.64 -4.94
N ALA A 321 28.04 -8.57 -4.54
CA ALA A 321 26.88 -8.10 -5.27
C ALA A 321 27.30 -7.42 -6.58
N ALA A 322 26.48 -7.56 -7.63
CA ALA A 322 26.69 -6.88 -8.91
C ALA A 322 26.54 -5.35 -8.77
N LEU A 323 25.63 -4.92 -7.91
CA LEU A 323 25.47 -3.54 -7.43
C LEU A 323 25.38 -3.54 -5.91
N SER A 324 26.10 -2.64 -5.27
CA SER A 324 26.16 -2.51 -3.83
C SER A 324 26.00 -1.06 -3.40
N GLY A 325 25.07 -0.83 -2.46
CA GLY A 325 24.78 0.49 -1.91
C GLY A 325 23.81 1.35 -2.73
N LYS A 326 23.16 2.29 -2.04
CA LYS A 326 22.14 3.18 -2.61
C LYS A 326 22.60 3.94 -3.85
N ALA A 327 23.79 4.51 -3.80
CA ALA A 327 24.35 5.32 -4.89
C ALA A 327 24.65 4.50 -6.15
N ALA A 328 25.03 3.23 -6.00
CA ALA A 328 25.29 2.35 -7.15
C ALA A 328 23.97 1.99 -7.86
N ILE A 329 22.93 1.67 -7.09
CA ILE A 329 21.60 1.38 -7.63
C ILE A 329 21.00 2.63 -8.30
N ALA A 330 21.06 3.79 -7.65
CA ALA A 330 20.56 5.03 -8.23
C ALA A 330 21.23 5.35 -9.57
N ARG A 331 22.57 5.23 -9.66
CA ARG A 331 23.31 5.41 -10.93
C ARG A 331 22.93 4.39 -11.99
N ALA A 332 22.72 3.12 -11.63
CA ALA A 332 22.31 2.08 -12.56
C ALA A 332 20.91 2.35 -13.14
N LEU A 333 20.06 3.03 -12.39
CA LEU A 333 18.73 3.44 -12.81
C LEU A 333 18.71 4.80 -13.54
N GLY A 334 19.86 5.47 -13.68
CA GLY A 334 19.94 6.78 -14.33
C GLY A 334 19.47 7.94 -13.45
N GLY A 335 19.39 7.73 -12.13
CA GLY A 335 19.11 8.77 -11.14
C GLY A 335 20.39 9.49 -10.69
N GLU A 336 20.28 10.73 -10.26
CA GLU A 336 21.32 11.42 -9.51
C GLU A 336 21.43 10.80 -8.11
N ALA A 337 22.66 10.54 -7.66
CA ALA A 337 22.97 9.89 -6.39
C ALA A 337 22.82 10.86 -5.20
#